data_efc8375e7eb127322bd12401bb5a96cb
#
_entry.id   efc8375e7eb127322bd12401bb5a96cb
#
_cell.length_a   1.000
_cell.length_b   1.000
_cell.length_c   1.000
_cell.angle_alpha   90.00
_cell.angle_beta   90.00
_cell.angle_gamma   90.00
#
_symmetry.space_group_name_H-M   'P 1'
#
loop_
_entity.id
_entity.type
_entity.pdbx_description
1 polymer ?
#
loop_
_entity_poly.entity_id
_entity_poly.type
_entity_poly.pdbx_seq_one_letter_code
_entity_poly.pdbx_strand_id
1 'polypeptide(L)'
;TLAALLSCAMVVSMTACDGSKPAGTTAASATPETTAAERVEETTAAEAASGDMGDELHFKLAENQADGNPITEGMKMFADLANKYTDGTVNIDVYPNAALCDEASSIDQVMAGTLDFSRVNTNSMAPVVDLFGAFSMPYLFSNTEAKYKALDGAAGEMAFKELENYNMVGLDFYEAGSRNFYTTDKPITCVADLKGMKIRVQQTEVAISMVQALGAEATPMDYGEVFQGLQTGIVDGAENDFVSYYTSGHYEVAKNFTL
;
A
#
# COMPACT_ATOMS: atom_id res chain seq x y z
N THR A 1 51.04 -2.14 12.29
CA THR A 1 51.19 -1.55 13.62
C THR A 1 49.90 -0.97 14.14
N LEU A 2 49.41 -1.62 15.22
CA LEU A 2 48.60 -1.16 16.36
C LEU A 2 47.26 -0.45 16.02
N ALA A 3 46.12 -1.06 16.19
CA ALA A 3 45.30 -1.38 17.38
C ALA A 3 45.05 -0.20 18.34
N ALA A 4 43.78 0.21 18.42
CA ALA A 4 43.15 0.62 19.67
C ALA A 4 41.61 0.48 19.59
N LEU A 5 41.13 -0.48 20.35
CA LEU A 5 39.73 -0.67 20.78
C LEU A 5 39.37 0.46 21.77
N LEU A 6 38.16 0.98 21.66
CA LEU A 6 37.51 1.64 22.80
C LEU A 6 36.05 1.17 22.90
N SER A 7 35.89 0.25 23.86
CA SER A 7 34.61 -0.23 24.40
C SER A 7 34.11 0.82 25.39
N CYS A 8 32.85 1.25 25.28
CA CYS A 8 32.20 2.01 26.35
C CYS A 8 30.89 1.28 26.71
N ALA A 9 30.94 0.53 27.81
CA ALA A 9 29.79 -0.06 28.47
C ALA A 9 29.16 0.99 29.40
N MET A 10 27.89 1.26 29.24
CA MET A 10 27.10 1.99 30.22
C MET A 10 26.19 1.01 30.98
N VAL A 11 26.50 0.86 32.25
CA VAL A 11 25.70 0.17 33.26
C VAL A 11 24.64 1.15 33.78
N VAL A 12 23.37 0.78 33.72
CA VAL A 12 22.30 1.47 34.44
C VAL A 12 21.79 0.57 35.53
N SER A 13 21.93 1.03 36.74
CA SER A 13 21.56 0.38 38.00
C SER A 13 20.04 0.40 38.18
N MET A 14 19.49 -0.76 38.51
CA MET A 14 18.12 -0.91 39.06
C MET A 14 18.12 -0.54 40.54
N THR A 15 17.15 0.26 40.93
CA THR A 15 16.79 0.41 42.35
C THR A 15 15.37 -0.10 42.52
N ALA A 16 15.28 -1.17 43.30
CA ALA A 16 14.00 -1.74 43.74
C ALA A 16 13.54 -0.99 44.98
N CYS A 17 12.24 -0.77 45.09
CA CYS A 17 11.58 -0.51 46.36
C CYS A 17 10.33 -1.40 46.50
N ASP A 18 10.41 -2.17 47.54
CA ASP A 18 9.48 -3.14 48.12
C ASP A 18 8.34 -2.45 48.89
N GLY A 19 7.21 -3.09 49.04
CA GLY A 19 6.28 -2.68 50.08
C GLY A 19 4.79 -3.05 49.90
N SER A 20 4.41 -4.29 50.21
CA SER A 20 3.27 -4.66 51.05
C SER A 20 1.85 -4.75 50.48
N LYS A 21 1.35 -5.98 50.40
CA LYS A 21 -0.08 -6.41 50.56
C LYS A 21 -0.53 -6.29 52.04
N PRO A 22 -1.86 -6.22 52.35
CA PRO A 22 -2.60 -7.46 52.56
C PRO A 22 -4.11 -7.46 52.13
N ALA A 23 -4.54 -8.59 51.74
CA ALA A 23 -5.61 -9.51 52.11
C ALA A 23 -7.01 -9.01 52.64
N GLY A 24 -8.03 -9.71 52.13
CA GLY A 24 -9.28 -10.00 52.84
C GLY A 24 -10.54 -9.84 51.96
N THR A 25 -11.07 -10.82 51.41
CA THR A 25 -12.08 -11.80 51.83
C THR A 25 -13.54 -11.54 51.37
N THR A 26 -14.09 -12.56 50.74
CA THR A 26 -15.42 -13.17 50.69
C THR A 26 -16.47 -12.70 49.69
N ALA A 27 -16.73 -13.59 48.83
CA ALA A 27 -17.93 -14.29 48.32
C ALA A 27 -19.32 -13.70 48.58
N ALA A 28 -20.12 -13.65 47.48
CA ALA A 28 -21.43 -14.28 47.42
C ALA A 28 -22.01 -14.28 46.00
N SER A 29 -22.41 -15.51 45.65
CA SER A 29 -23.23 -15.96 44.53
C SER A 29 -24.61 -15.35 44.55
N ALA A 30 -25.17 -15.06 43.37
CA ALA A 30 -26.59 -15.23 43.03
C ALA A 30 -26.84 -14.98 41.53
N THR A 31 -27.11 -16.02 40.79
CA THR A 31 -28.06 -16.03 39.68
C THR A 31 -29.44 -16.25 40.34
N PRO A 32 -30.58 -15.74 39.82
CA PRO A 32 -31.18 -16.26 38.58
C PRO A 32 -32.05 -15.28 37.78
N GLU A 33 -32.50 -15.75 36.72
CA GLU A 33 -33.84 -15.79 36.12
C GLU A 33 -34.02 -15.06 34.79
N THR A 34 -34.29 -15.91 33.83
CA THR A 34 -34.87 -15.76 32.50
C THR A 34 -36.22 -15.01 32.55
N THR A 35 -36.39 -14.05 31.67
CA THR A 35 -37.73 -13.76 31.09
C THR A 35 -37.57 -13.38 29.61
N ALA A 36 -38.16 -14.21 28.78
CA ALA A 36 -38.43 -13.93 27.37
C ALA A 36 -39.61 -12.94 27.30
N ALA A 37 -39.45 -11.92 26.49
CA ALA A 37 -40.59 -11.17 25.93
C ALA A 37 -40.18 -10.46 24.63
N GLU A 38 -40.76 -10.92 23.58
CA GLU A 38 -41.41 -10.23 22.48
C GLU A 38 -40.61 -9.35 21.55
N ARG A 39 -40.47 -9.94 20.38
CA ARG A 39 -40.17 -9.37 19.09
C ARG A 39 -41.29 -8.41 18.67
N VAL A 40 -41.00 -7.14 18.57
CA VAL A 40 -41.79 -6.17 17.81
C VAL A 40 -41.00 -5.76 16.58
N GLU A 41 -41.47 -6.21 15.43
CA GLU A 41 -41.10 -5.66 14.12
C GLU A 41 -41.70 -4.28 14.05
N GLU A 42 -40.86 -3.26 14.02
CA GLU A 42 -41.25 -1.93 13.63
C GLU A 42 -40.43 -1.51 12.42
N THR A 43 -41.05 -1.73 11.27
CA THR A 43 -40.65 -1.18 9.99
C THR A 43 -40.92 0.31 10.02
N THR A 44 -39.96 1.11 10.36
CA THR A 44 -40.04 2.55 10.11
C THR A 44 -39.22 2.87 8.88
N ALA A 45 -39.92 3.25 7.83
CA ALA A 45 -39.38 3.94 6.67
C ALA A 45 -38.54 5.12 7.17
N ALA A 46 -37.26 5.14 6.79
CA ALA A 46 -36.42 6.31 7.00
C ALA A 46 -36.98 7.44 6.14
N GLU A 47 -37.68 8.34 6.76
CA GLU A 47 -37.97 9.67 6.25
C GLU A 47 -36.62 10.34 5.98
N ALA A 48 -36.39 10.71 4.70
CA ALA A 48 -35.25 11.50 4.31
C ALA A 48 -35.29 12.82 5.09
N ALA A 49 -34.48 12.91 6.12
CA ALA A 49 -34.23 14.17 6.79
C ALA A 49 -33.48 15.08 5.80
N SER A 50 -34.18 16.07 5.26
CA SER A 50 -33.57 17.25 4.67
C SER A 50 -32.92 18.05 5.83
N GLY A 51 -31.77 17.55 6.29
CA GLY A 51 -30.92 18.23 7.24
C GLY A 51 -30.01 19.19 6.51
N ASP A 52 -29.83 20.34 7.10
CA ASP A 52 -28.82 21.35 6.79
C ASP A 52 -27.58 20.76 6.12
N MET A 53 -27.31 21.13 4.87
CA MET A 53 -26.14 20.69 4.11
C MET A 53 -24.93 21.23 4.86
N GLY A 54 -24.27 20.33 5.60
CA GLY A 54 -23.04 20.65 6.31
C GLY A 54 -21.98 21.26 5.37
N ASP A 55 -21.00 21.95 5.95
CA ASP A 55 -19.90 22.56 5.19
C ASP A 55 -19.32 21.57 4.18
N GLU A 56 -19.02 22.04 2.97
CA GLU A 56 -18.33 21.22 1.95
C GLU A 56 -17.01 20.70 2.50
N LEU A 57 -16.79 19.40 2.35
CA LEU A 57 -15.55 18.73 2.75
C LEU A 57 -14.64 18.59 1.54
N HIS A 58 -13.41 19.04 1.69
CA HIS A 58 -12.39 18.99 0.66
C HIS A 58 -11.26 18.05 1.08
N PHE A 59 -10.98 17.08 0.24
CA PHE A 59 -9.96 16.05 0.46
C PHE A 59 -8.97 15.99 -0.68
N LYS A 60 -7.76 15.48 -0.41
CA LYS A 60 -6.71 15.26 -1.39
C LYS A 60 -6.41 13.79 -1.53
N LEU A 61 -6.29 13.32 -2.77
CA LEU A 61 -5.88 11.98 -3.12
C LEU A 61 -4.56 12.01 -3.89
N ALA A 62 -3.52 11.40 -3.32
CA ALA A 62 -2.23 11.23 -4.00
C ALA A 62 -2.25 9.99 -4.90
N GLU A 63 -1.75 10.15 -6.12
CA GLU A 63 -1.61 9.11 -7.12
C GLU A 63 -0.25 9.25 -7.82
N ASN A 64 0.53 8.15 -7.89
CA ASN A 64 1.85 8.20 -8.52
C ASN A 64 1.84 7.88 -10.02
N GLN A 65 0.76 7.31 -10.55
CA GLN A 65 0.64 7.00 -11.96
C GLN A 65 0.38 8.27 -12.80
N ALA A 66 0.70 8.14 -14.07
CA ALA A 66 0.49 9.22 -15.03
C ALA A 66 -1.00 9.54 -15.22
N ASP A 67 -1.27 10.79 -15.53
CA ASP A 67 -2.59 11.21 -16.02
C ASP A 67 -2.95 10.39 -17.27
N GLY A 68 -4.20 9.90 -17.34
CA GLY A 68 -4.63 8.99 -18.41
C GLY A 68 -4.31 7.50 -18.16
N ASN A 69 -3.60 7.14 -17.09
CA ASN A 69 -3.51 5.74 -16.67
C ASN A 69 -4.90 5.26 -16.20
N PRO A 70 -5.39 4.07 -16.59
CA PRO A 70 -6.70 3.58 -16.19
C PRO A 70 -6.93 3.56 -14.67
N ILE A 71 -5.89 3.34 -13.86
CA ILE A 71 -6.01 3.41 -12.39
C ILE A 71 -6.25 4.86 -11.96
N THR A 72 -5.51 5.82 -12.51
CA THR A 72 -5.72 7.24 -12.25
C THR A 72 -7.13 7.69 -12.66
N GLU A 73 -7.61 7.23 -13.81
CA GLU A 73 -8.99 7.50 -14.24
C GLU A 73 -10.01 6.84 -13.29
N GLY A 74 -9.70 5.67 -12.73
CA GLY A 74 -10.49 5.05 -11.66
C GLY A 74 -10.54 5.92 -10.40
N MET A 75 -9.43 6.56 -10.01
CA MET A 75 -9.41 7.50 -8.86
C MET A 75 -10.26 8.75 -9.13
N LYS A 76 -10.21 9.30 -10.34
CA LYS A 76 -11.06 10.42 -10.73
C LYS A 76 -12.54 10.04 -10.71
N MET A 77 -12.87 8.85 -11.22
CA MET A 77 -14.24 8.32 -11.15
C MET A 77 -14.69 8.13 -9.70
N PHE A 78 -13.84 7.64 -8.82
CA PHE A 78 -14.14 7.54 -7.39
C PHE A 78 -14.46 8.91 -6.80
N ALA A 79 -13.65 9.94 -7.10
CA ALA A 79 -13.88 11.31 -6.65
C ALA A 79 -15.22 11.87 -7.16
N ASP A 80 -15.51 11.69 -8.45
CA ASP A 80 -16.77 12.12 -9.07
C ASP A 80 -18.00 11.44 -8.45
N LEU A 81 -17.89 10.13 -8.18
CA LEU A 81 -18.97 9.37 -7.56
C LEU A 81 -19.16 9.75 -6.09
N ALA A 82 -18.08 9.99 -5.35
CA ALA A 82 -18.15 10.48 -3.98
C ALA A 82 -18.90 11.82 -3.91
N ASN A 83 -18.53 12.77 -4.78
CA ASN A 83 -19.23 14.04 -4.89
C ASN A 83 -20.72 13.87 -5.23
N LYS A 84 -21.00 13.07 -6.24
CA LYS A 84 -22.37 12.78 -6.71
C LYS A 84 -23.27 12.15 -5.64
N TYR A 85 -22.75 11.14 -4.92
CA TYR A 85 -23.55 10.39 -3.94
C TYR A 85 -23.69 11.13 -2.60
N THR A 86 -22.92 12.19 -2.41
CA THR A 86 -23.01 13.08 -1.22
C THR A 86 -23.63 14.43 -1.55
N ASP A 87 -24.31 14.55 -2.72
CA ASP A 87 -24.93 15.77 -3.20
C ASP A 87 -24.01 17.01 -3.13
N GLY A 88 -22.70 16.80 -3.48
CA GLY A 88 -21.69 17.85 -3.49
C GLY A 88 -21.00 18.11 -2.15
N THR A 89 -21.38 17.43 -1.08
CA THR A 89 -20.77 17.63 0.24
C THR A 89 -19.31 17.15 0.29
N VAL A 90 -18.98 16.03 -0.39
CA VAL A 90 -17.60 15.49 -0.45
C VAL A 90 -16.95 15.85 -1.77
N ASN A 91 -15.83 16.53 -1.69
CA ASN A 91 -15.00 16.93 -2.84
C ASN A 91 -13.60 16.33 -2.69
N ILE A 92 -13.14 15.54 -3.65
CA ILE A 92 -11.83 14.90 -3.63
C ILE A 92 -11.02 15.38 -4.83
N ASP A 93 -9.91 16.08 -4.57
CA ASP A 93 -8.97 16.49 -5.60
C ASP A 93 -7.92 15.38 -5.83
N VAL A 94 -7.86 14.83 -7.04
CA VAL A 94 -6.91 13.78 -7.42
C VAL A 94 -5.65 14.42 -8.00
N TYR A 95 -4.49 14.06 -7.45
CA TYR A 95 -3.17 14.58 -7.84
C TYR A 95 -2.33 13.44 -8.46
N PRO A 96 -2.37 13.25 -9.79
CA PRO A 96 -1.57 12.24 -10.51
C PRO A 96 -0.09 12.63 -10.62
N ASN A 97 0.72 11.75 -11.24
CA ASN A 97 2.14 11.96 -11.53
C ASN A 97 3.00 12.22 -10.27
N ALA A 98 2.64 11.66 -9.12
CA ALA A 98 3.30 11.94 -7.84
C ALA A 98 3.38 13.46 -7.52
N ALA A 99 2.40 14.25 -7.96
CA ALA A 99 2.43 15.72 -7.85
C ALA A 99 2.45 16.23 -6.40
N LEU A 100 1.92 15.46 -5.44
CA LEU A 100 2.00 15.81 -4.02
C LEU A 100 3.28 15.28 -3.37
N CYS A 101 3.59 14.01 -3.59
CA CYS A 101 4.76 13.31 -3.04
C CYS A 101 4.91 11.95 -3.71
N ASP A 102 6.05 11.27 -3.45
CA ASP A 102 6.26 9.88 -3.80
C ASP A 102 5.34 8.94 -3.02
N GLU A 103 5.32 7.66 -3.42
CA GLU A 103 4.39 6.68 -2.86
C GLU A 103 4.67 6.36 -1.38
N ALA A 104 5.92 6.27 -0.96
CA ALA A 104 6.29 6.01 0.43
C ALA A 104 5.91 7.19 1.33
N SER A 105 6.22 8.41 0.91
CA SER A 105 5.83 9.64 1.61
C SER A 105 4.31 9.80 1.70
N SER A 106 3.55 9.34 0.69
CA SER A 106 2.08 9.40 0.72
C SER A 106 1.51 8.46 1.79
N ILE A 107 2.08 7.28 1.96
CA ILE A 107 1.71 6.34 3.03
C ILE A 107 1.94 6.98 4.40
N ASP A 108 3.12 7.54 4.61
CA ASP A 108 3.46 8.20 5.88
C ASP A 108 2.52 9.38 6.19
N GLN A 109 2.15 10.17 5.18
CA GLN A 109 1.25 11.29 5.32
C GLN A 109 -0.18 10.87 5.65
N VAL A 110 -0.69 9.77 5.05
CA VAL A 110 -2.01 9.22 5.40
C VAL A 110 -2.00 8.68 6.82
N MET A 111 -0.96 7.94 7.23
CA MET A 111 -0.81 7.48 8.62
C MET A 111 -0.79 8.64 9.63
N ALA A 112 -0.16 9.74 9.26
CA ALA A 112 -0.08 10.94 10.09
C ALA A 112 -1.37 11.81 10.05
N GLY A 113 -2.31 11.53 9.15
CA GLY A 113 -3.52 12.31 8.94
C GLY A 113 -3.29 13.67 8.27
N THR A 114 -2.20 13.85 7.55
CA THR A 114 -1.87 15.09 6.80
C THR A 114 -2.23 14.99 5.31
N LEU A 115 -2.53 13.80 4.84
CA LEU A 115 -3.11 13.50 3.54
C LEU A 115 -4.33 12.59 3.76
N ASP A 116 -5.41 12.82 3.02
CA ASP A 116 -6.68 12.15 3.25
C ASP A 116 -6.74 10.79 2.57
N PHE A 117 -6.30 10.70 1.30
CA PHE A 117 -6.33 9.49 0.49
C PHE A 117 -5.01 9.29 -0.26
N SER A 118 -4.61 8.05 -0.40
CA SER A 118 -3.54 7.66 -1.31
C SER A 118 -3.87 6.35 -2.02
N ARG A 119 -3.58 6.28 -3.31
CA ARG A 119 -3.53 5.02 -4.03
C ARG A 119 -2.08 4.54 -4.09
N VAL A 120 -1.84 3.37 -3.54
CA VAL A 120 -0.49 2.80 -3.43
C VAL A 120 -0.45 1.36 -3.94
N ASN A 121 0.73 0.91 -4.37
CA ASN A 121 0.93 -0.49 -4.70
C ASN A 121 0.96 -1.36 -3.43
N THR A 122 0.43 -2.57 -3.52
CA THR A 122 0.50 -3.55 -2.42
C THR A 122 1.95 -3.78 -1.97
N ASN A 123 2.88 -3.81 -2.92
CA ASN A 123 4.30 -3.96 -2.59
C ASN A 123 4.85 -2.80 -1.74
N SER A 124 4.43 -1.57 -2.03
CA SER A 124 4.86 -0.37 -1.27
C SER A 124 4.26 -0.31 0.14
N MET A 125 3.15 -1.03 0.39
CA MET A 125 2.59 -1.21 1.72
C MET A 125 3.31 -2.26 2.58
N ALA A 126 4.13 -3.12 1.97
CA ALA A 126 4.81 -4.21 2.68
C ALA A 126 5.68 -3.77 3.88
N PRO A 127 6.39 -2.63 3.85
CA PRO A 127 7.14 -2.14 5.01
C PRO A 127 6.26 -1.77 6.21
N VAL A 128 4.98 -1.48 5.99
CA VAL A 128 4.03 -1.12 7.06
C VAL A 128 3.25 -2.33 7.53
N VAL A 129 2.75 -3.13 6.58
CA VAL A 129 1.97 -4.34 6.86
C VAL A 129 2.50 -5.48 5.99
N ASP A 130 3.19 -6.44 6.59
CA ASP A 130 3.86 -7.55 5.91
C ASP A 130 2.94 -8.34 4.97
N LEU A 131 1.65 -8.44 5.29
CA LEU A 131 0.67 -9.18 4.50
C LEU A 131 0.54 -8.63 3.07
N PHE A 132 0.69 -7.33 2.87
CA PHE A 132 0.70 -6.74 1.52
C PHE A 132 1.91 -7.18 0.70
N GLY A 133 3.05 -7.44 1.36
CA GLY A 133 4.22 -8.04 0.72
C GLY A 133 3.95 -9.44 0.19
N ALA A 134 3.14 -10.23 0.91
CA ALA A 134 2.73 -11.54 0.45
C ALA A 134 1.95 -11.47 -0.88
N PHE A 135 1.05 -10.49 -1.04
CA PHE A 135 0.31 -10.31 -2.30
C PHE A 135 1.19 -9.96 -3.51
N SER A 136 2.40 -9.47 -3.24
CA SER A 136 3.39 -9.09 -4.26
C SER A 136 4.37 -10.21 -4.62
N MET A 137 4.24 -11.39 -4.01
CA MET A 137 5.09 -12.54 -4.32
C MET A 137 4.89 -13.01 -5.75
N PRO A 138 5.98 -13.24 -6.51
CA PRO A 138 5.89 -13.72 -7.87
C PRO A 138 5.09 -15.02 -7.97
N TYR A 139 4.19 -15.10 -8.95
CA TYR A 139 3.37 -16.29 -9.27
C TYR A 139 2.50 -16.81 -8.12
N LEU A 140 2.19 -15.98 -7.10
CA LEU A 140 1.32 -16.36 -5.99
C LEU A 140 -0.06 -16.79 -6.49
N PHE A 141 -0.62 -16.07 -7.45
CA PHE A 141 -1.93 -16.33 -8.02
C PHE A 141 -1.80 -17.04 -9.37
N SER A 142 -2.55 -18.12 -9.57
CA SER A 142 -2.54 -18.88 -10.83
C SER A 142 -3.19 -18.13 -12.01
N ASN A 143 -4.06 -17.18 -11.72
CA ASN A 143 -4.76 -16.33 -12.68
C ASN A 143 -5.44 -15.15 -11.98
N THR A 144 -5.96 -14.23 -12.76
CA THR A 144 -6.64 -13.01 -12.28
C THR A 144 -7.88 -13.31 -11.44
N GLU A 145 -8.68 -14.34 -11.81
CA GLU A 145 -9.88 -14.72 -11.05
C GLU A 145 -9.51 -15.21 -9.63
N ALA A 146 -8.47 -16.05 -9.52
CA ALA A 146 -7.98 -16.52 -8.22
C ALA A 146 -7.46 -15.35 -7.37
N LYS A 147 -6.83 -14.35 -7.99
CA LYS A 147 -6.38 -13.13 -7.32
C LYS A 147 -7.55 -12.33 -6.77
N TYR A 148 -8.55 -12.00 -7.58
CA TYR A 148 -9.74 -11.28 -7.12
C TYR A 148 -10.45 -12.03 -6.00
N LYS A 149 -10.66 -13.34 -6.16
CA LYS A 149 -11.29 -14.14 -5.11
C LYS A 149 -10.54 -14.09 -3.76
N ALA A 150 -9.23 -13.96 -3.80
CA ALA A 150 -8.43 -13.84 -2.58
C ALA A 150 -8.51 -12.42 -1.98
N LEU A 151 -8.39 -11.39 -2.83
CA LEU A 151 -8.37 -9.98 -2.41
C LEU A 151 -9.75 -9.47 -2.00
N ASP A 152 -10.82 -9.89 -2.70
CA ASP A 152 -12.21 -9.56 -2.34
C ASP A 152 -12.76 -10.45 -1.20
N GLY A 153 -11.96 -11.41 -0.74
CA GLY A 153 -12.30 -12.34 0.34
C GLY A 153 -11.48 -12.13 1.61
N ALA A 154 -11.42 -13.17 2.42
CA ALA A 154 -10.80 -13.15 3.75
C ALA A 154 -9.35 -12.64 3.79
N ALA A 155 -8.56 -12.84 2.73
CA ALA A 155 -7.17 -12.37 2.70
C ALA A 155 -7.10 -10.85 2.58
N GLY A 156 -7.93 -10.24 1.71
CA GLY A 156 -8.02 -8.79 1.59
C GLY A 156 -8.64 -8.14 2.82
N GLU A 157 -9.72 -8.73 3.36
CA GLU A 157 -10.32 -8.26 4.62
C GLU A 157 -9.31 -8.26 5.77
N MET A 158 -8.49 -9.30 5.88
CA MET A 158 -7.42 -9.39 6.88
C MET A 158 -6.38 -8.27 6.69
N ALA A 159 -5.95 -8.04 5.44
CA ALA A 159 -4.99 -6.99 5.14
C ALA A 159 -5.54 -5.59 5.45
N PHE A 160 -6.78 -5.32 5.07
CA PHE A 160 -7.43 -4.04 5.38
C PHE A 160 -7.60 -3.82 6.89
N LYS A 161 -7.92 -4.88 7.64
CA LYS A 161 -8.03 -4.79 9.09
C LYS A 161 -6.70 -4.47 9.77
N GLU A 162 -5.58 -4.99 9.24
CA GLU A 162 -4.25 -4.64 9.76
C GLU A 162 -3.92 -3.14 9.58
N LEU A 163 -4.45 -2.49 8.55
CA LEU A 163 -4.24 -1.05 8.32
C LEU A 163 -4.82 -0.18 9.45
N GLU A 164 -5.86 -0.64 10.14
CA GLU A 164 -6.46 0.09 11.27
C GLU A 164 -5.44 0.32 12.40
N ASN A 165 -4.48 -0.57 12.58
CA ASN A 165 -3.40 -0.42 13.57
C ASN A 165 -2.44 0.73 13.24
N TYR A 166 -2.50 1.23 12.01
CA TYR A 166 -1.66 2.30 11.47
C TYR A 166 -2.47 3.56 11.11
N ASN A 167 -3.64 3.72 11.70
CA ASN A 167 -4.54 4.86 11.47
C ASN A 167 -4.98 5.00 9.99
N MET A 168 -5.13 3.88 9.30
CA MET A 168 -5.55 3.82 7.91
C MET A 168 -6.77 2.91 7.73
N VAL A 169 -7.56 3.19 6.71
CA VAL A 169 -8.68 2.35 6.27
C VAL A 169 -8.45 1.94 4.82
N GLY A 170 -8.42 0.64 4.56
CA GLY A 170 -8.41 0.10 3.20
C GLY A 170 -9.79 0.22 2.57
N LEU A 171 -9.88 0.75 1.37
CA LEU A 171 -11.15 0.94 0.66
C LEU A 171 -11.40 -0.17 -0.36
N ASP A 172 -10.45 -0.37 -1.28
CA ASP A 172 -10.58 -1.38 -2.34
C ASP A 172 -9.24 -1.68 -3.01
N PHE A 173 -9.20 -2.75 -3.82
CA PHE A 173 -8.06 -3.11 -4.65
C PHE A 173 -8.30 -2.78 -6.12
N TYR A 174 -7.29 -2.23 -6.77
CA TYR A 174 -7.28 -1.98 -8.21
C TYR A 174 -6.30 -2.90 -8.93
N GLU A 175 -6.66 -3.34 -10.12
CA GLU A 175 -5.82 -4.19 -10.98
C GLU A 175 -4.86 -3.35 -11.81
N ALA A 176 -3.57 -3.55 -11.61
CA ALA A 176 -2.53 -2.92 -12.42
C ALA A 176 -2.02 -3.83 -13.57
N GLY A 177 -2.27 -5.12 -13.49
CA GLY A 177 -1.80 -6.12 -14.44
C GLY A 177 -0.59 -6.92 -13.96
N SER A 178 -0.05 -7.72 -14.87
CA SER A 178 1.15 -8.54 -14.61
C SER A 178 2.41 -7.73 -14.86
N ARG A 179 3.39 -7.88 -13.98
CA ARG A 179 4.69 -7.19 -14.09
C ARG A 179 5.64 -7.97 -14.98
N ASN A 180 6.34 -7.26 -15.83
CA ASN A 180 7.27 -7.80 -16.83
C ASN A 180 8.54 -6.96 -16.86
N PHE A 181 9.67 -7.55 -17.25
CA PHE A 181 10.91 -6.82 -17.44
C PHE A 181 10.91 -6.03 -18.75
N TYR A 182 11.52 -4.86 -18.73
CA TYR A 182 11.84 -4.09 -19.93
C TYR A 182 13.21 -3.42 -19.79
N THR A 183 13.91 -3.29 -20.90
CA THR A 183 15.31 -2.87 -20.94
C THR A 183 15.60 -1.90 -22.07
N THR A 184 16.67 -1.12 -21.90
CA THR A 184 17.13 -0.13 -22.89
C THR A 184 17.78 -0.84 -24.09
N ASP A 185 18.87 -1.56 -23.89
CA ASP A 185 19.75 -2.03 -24.97
C ASP A 185 19.52 -3.49 -25.36
N LYS A 186 19.45 -4.41 -24.38
CA LYS A 186 19.43 -5.85 -24.62
C LYS A 186 18.12 -6.47 -24.20
N PRO A 187 17.43 -7.21 -25.09
CA PRO A 187 16.23 -7.94 -24.69
C PRO A 187 16.58 -9.05 -23.68
N ILE A 188 15.66 -9.32 -22.76
CA ILE A 188 15.71 -10.46 -21.84
C ILE A 188 14.92 -11.59 -22.50
N THR A 189 15.57 -12.69 -22.83
CA THR A 189 14.97 -13.89 -23.42
C THR A 189 15.02 -15.09 -22.49
N CYS A 190 15.92 -15.06 -21.51
CA CYS A 190 16.03 -16.05 -20.46
C CYS A 190 16.63 -15.40 -19.19
N VAL A 191 16.55 -16.12 -18.06
CA VAL A 191 17.06 -15.62 -16.76
C VAL A 191 18.57 -15.28 -16.83
N ALA A 192 19.35 -15.99 -17.64
CA ALA A 192 20.78 -15.73 -17.76
C ALA A 192 21.10 -14.34 -18.32
N ASP A 193 20.19 -13.76 -19.10
CA ASP A 193 20.37 -12.43 -19.71
C ASP A 193 20.33 -11.30 -18.64
N LEU A 194 19.68 -11.56 -17.51
CA LEU A 194 19.60 -10.61 -16.38
C LEU A 194 20.93 -10.45 -15.63
N LYS A 195 21.86 -11.39 -15.80
CA LYS A 195 23.09 -11.41 -15.00
C LYS A 195 23.90 -10.12 -15.16
N GLY A 196 24.05 -9.42 -14.05
CA GLY A 196 24.84 -8.17 -13.96
C GLY A 196 24.15 -6.95 -14.54
N MET A 197 22.88 -7.06 -14.98
CA MET A 197 22.08 -5.90 -15.35
C MET A 197 21.62 -5.15 -14.11
N LYS A 198 21.64 -3.84 -14.17
CA LYS A 198 21.06 -2.96 -13.16
C LYS A 198 19.58 -2.80 -13.45
N ILE A 199 18.76 -3.42 -12.63
CA ILE A 199 17.30 -3.39 -12.78
C ILE A 199 16.68 -2.51 -11.70
N ARG A 200 15.99 -1.48 -12.12
CA ARG A 200 15.19 -0.67 -11.20
C ARG A 200 14.07 -1.52 -10.60
N VAL A 201 13.90 -1.38 -9.30
CA VAL A 201 12.82 -2.02 -8.54
C VAL A 201 12.14 -1.02 -7.61
N GLN A 202 10.96 -1.38 -7.10
CA GLN A 202 10.34 -0.67 -5.99
C GLN A 202 11.22 -0.79 -4.73
N GLN A 203 11.12 0.16 -3.82
CA GLN A 203 11.94 0.25 -2.61
C GLN A 203 11.47 -0.73 -1.52
N THR A 204 11.36 -2.01 -1.87
CA THR A 204 10.86 -3.05 -0.98
C THR A 204 11.75 -4.28 -1.02
N GLU A 205 11.83 -4.98 0.11
CA GLU A 205 12.66 -6.17 0.25
C GLU A 205 12.25 -7.29 -0.71
N VAL A 206 10.94 -7.44 -0.97
CA VAL A 206 10.42 -8.44 -1.92
C VAL A 206 10.93 -8.18 -3.33
N ALA A 207 10.85 -6.93 -3.80
CA ALA A 207 11.29 -6.58 -5.15
C ALA A 207 12.81 -6.67 -5.29
N ILE A 208 13.56 -6.22 -4.29
CA ILE A 208 15.02 -6.32 -4.23
C ILE A 208 15.47 -7.78 -4.28
N SER A 209 14.94 -8.60 -3.37
CA SER A 209 15.30 -10.03 -3.26
C SER A 209 14.92 -10.82 -4.52
N MET A 210 13.78 -10.53 -5.15
CA MET A 210 13.36 -11.14 -6.40
C MET A 210 14.40 -10.92 -7.51
N VAL A 211 14.79 -9.67 -7.74
CA VAL A 211 15.74 -9.33 -8.81
C VAL A 211 17.14 -9.89 -8.53
N GLN A 212 17.59 -9.86 -7.29
CA GLN A 212 18.85 -10.45 -6.85
C GLN A 212 18.87 -11.97 -7.04
N ALA A 213 17.77 -12.66 -6.73
CA ALA A 213 17.63 -14.10 -6.93
C ALA A 213 17.71 -14.50 -8.41
N LEU A 214 17.33 -13.59 -9.32
CA LEU A 214 17.47 -13.78 -10.78
C LEU A 214 18.88 -13.45 -11.29
N GLY A 215 19.79 -12.99 -10.44
CA GLY A 215 21.18 -12.70 -10.76
C GLY A 215 21.45 -11.28 -11.28
N ALA A 216 20.47 -10.39 -11.23
CA ALA A 216 20.61 -8.99 -11.58
C ALA A 216 20.98 -8.15 -10.34
N GLU A 217 21.42 -6.93 -10.57
CA GLU A 217 21.64 -5.90 -9.55
C GLU A 217 20.35 -5.10 -9.36
N ALA A 218 19.74 -5.20 -8.17
CA ALA A 218 18.54 -4.46 -7.86
C ALA A 218 18.91 -3.01 -7.51
N THR A 219 18.27 -2.04 -8.16
CA THR A 219 18.45 -0.60 -7.92
C THR A 219 17.11 -0.02 -7.44
N PRO A 220 16.87 0.05 -6.13
CA PRO A 220 15.66 0.67 -5.58
C PRO A 220 15.60 2.16 -5.96
N MET A 221 14.45 2.58 -6.51
CA MET A 221 14.28 3.96 -7.01
C MET A 221 12.80 4.32 -7.05
N ASP A 222 12.48 5.57 -6.74
CA ASP A 222 11.12 6.09 -6.85
C ASP A 222 10.58 6.01 -8.28
N TYR A 223 9.24 5.85 -8.39
CA TYR A 223 8.63 5.65 -9.69
C TYR A 223 8.81 6.85 -10.62
N GLY A 224 8.72 8.07 -10.09
CA GLY A 224 8.93 9.32 -10.84
C GLY A 224 10.33 9.49 -11.43
N GLU A 225 11.33 8.77 -10.91
CA GLU A 225 12.72 8.85 -11.35
C GLU A 225 13.08 7.82 -12.44
N VAL A 226 12.20 6.81 -12.68
CA VAL A 226 12.51 5.66 -13.53
C VAL A 226 12.81 6.07 -14.96
N PHE A 227 12.01 6.95 -15.55
CA PHE A 227 12.25 7.43 -16.93
C PHE A 227 13.65 8.03 -17.08
N GLN A 228 14.01 8.90 -16.14
CA GLN A 228 15.33 9.56 -16.15
C GLN A 228 16.45 8.56 -15.88
N GLY A 229 16.24 7.60 -14.99
CA GLY A 229 17.20 6.53 -14.68
C GLY A 229 17.51 5.65 -15.89
N LEU A 230 16.47 5.28 -16.66
CA LEU A 230 16.61 4.55 -17.93
C LEU A 230 17.29 5.39 -19.00
N GLN A 231 16.88 6.67 -19.17
CA GLN A 231 17.42 7.56 -20.19
C GLN A 231 18.91 7.86 -20.00
N THR A 232 19.36 7.99 -18.74
CA THR A 232 20.75 8.32 -18.41
C THR A 232 21.63 7.08 -18.22
N GLY A 233 21.06 5.86 -18.26
CA GLY A 233 21.82 4.63 -18.06
C GLY A 233 22.22 4.37 -16.60
N ILE A 234 21.56 5.02 -15.63
CA ILE A 234 21.70 4.68 -14.20
C ILE A 234 21.22 3.25 -13.98
N VAL A 235 20.16 2.85 -14.69
CA VAL A 235 19.65 1.48 -14.76
C VAL A 235 19.56 1.00 -16.20
N ASP A 236 19.78 -0.30 -16.41
CA ASP A 236 19.72 -0.94 -17.72
C ASP A 236 18.27 -1.34 -18.09
N GLY A 237 17.40 -1.42 -17.09
CA GLY A 237 16.01 -1.80 -17.24
C GLY A 237 15.22 -1.61 -15.96
N ALA A 238 13.95 -1.99 -16.05
CA ALA A 238 13.03 -2.01 -14.91
C ALA A 238 12.01 -3.14 -15.09
N GLU A 239 11.13 -3.32 -14.12
CA GLU A 239 9.99 -4.22 -14.21
C GLU A 239 8.70 -3.48 -13.85
N ASN A 240 7.65 -3.68 -14.63
CA ASN A 240 6.34 -3.12 -14.36
C ASN A 240 5.27 -3.80 -15.24
N ASP A 241 4.01 -3.42 -15.03
CA ASP A 241 2.92 -3.79 -15.92
C ASP A 241 2.99 -3.00 -17.25
N PHE A 242 2.34 -3.55 -18.28
CA PHE A 242 2.39 -2.96 -19.63
C PHE A 242 1.73 -1.59 -19.70
N VAL A 243 0.67 -1.37 -18.94
CA VAL A 243 -0.07 -0.09 -18.98
C VAL A 243 0.78 1.02 -18.37
N SER A 244 1.38 0.77 -17.21
CA SER A 244 2.31 1.71 -16.57
C SER A 244 3.54 2.00 -17.43
N TYR A 245 4.13 0.94 -18.06
CA TYR A 245 5.23 1.10 -19.01
C TYR A 245 4.87 2.04 -20.17
N TYR A 246 3.65 1.90 -20.71
CA TYR A 246 3.18 2.73 -21.81
C TYR A 246 2.82 4.16 -21.37
N THR A 247 1.99 4.30 -20.33
CA THR A 247 1.47 5.61 -19.91
C THR A 247 2.53 6.53 -19.30
N SER A 248 3.61 5.95 -18.72
CA SER A 248 4.76 6.72 -18.22
C SER A 248 5.85 6.96 -19.27
N GLY A 249 5.61 6.58 -20.52
CA GLY A 249 6.54 6.83 -21.62
C GLY A 249 7.83 6.00 -21.56
N HIS A 250 7.94 5.00 -20.69
CA HIS A 250 9.15 4.19 -20.55
C HIS A 250 9.55 3.50 -21.86
N TYR A 251 8.59 3.22 -22.76
CA TYR A 251 8.83 2.66 -24.09
C TYR A 251 9.70 3.54 -25.00
N GLU A 252 9.77 4.84 -24.70
CA GLU A 252 10.61 5.77 -25.48
C GLU A 252 12.11 5.51 -25.26
N VAL A 253 12.47 5.12 -24.05
CA VAL A 253 13.85 4.92 -23.59
C VAL A 253 14.24 3.46 -23.39
N ALA A 254 13.30 2.57 -23.08
CA ALA A 254 13.51 1.13 -22.89
C ALA A 254 12.61 0.34 -23.85
N LYS A 255 13.14 -0.03 -25.02
CA LYS A 255 12.36 -0.55 -26.14
C LYS A 255 12.14 -2.05 -26.14
N ASN A 256 12.81 -2.78 -25.27
CA ASN A 256 12.72 -4.23 -25.18
C ASN A 256 11.79 -4.59 -24.01
N PHE A 257 10.58 -5.03 -24.29
CA PHE A 257 9.61 -5.47 -23.29
C PHE A 257 9.48 -7.01 -23.39
N THR A 258 9.63 -7.72 -22.27
CA THR A 258 9.56 -9.18 -22.18
C THR A 258 8.18 -9.59 -21.69
N LEU A 259 7.50 -10.48 -22.42
CA LEU A 259 6.19 -11.06 -22.08
C LEU A 259 6.35 -12.44 -21.45
#